data_fb60fc6f11d725564a2c20b61f8ffafa
#
_entry.id   fb60fc6f11d725564a2c20b61f8ffafa
#
_cell.length_a   1.000
_cell.length_b   1.000
_cell.length_c   1.000
_cell.angle_alpha   90.00
_cell.angle_beta   90.00
_cell.angle_gamma   90.00
#
_symmetry.space_group_name_H-M   'P 1'
#
loop_
_entity.id
_entity.type
_entity.pdbx_description
1 polymer ?
#
loop_
_entity_poly.entity_id
_entity_poly.type
_entity_poly.pdbx_seq_one_letter_code
_entity_poly.pdbx_strand_id
1 'polypeptide(L)'
;MSNGLQLTLTFKKSMWNTPMEYKDLSQYKEIAIDLETKDDGLNNKLGAGWAIGKGEIVGFAVAVEGWKGYFPFGHLGGGNMIPEQVKKYMKDICALPCTKIFHNAQYDVGWLEASGIPVHGPIVDTMIAAALIDENRFSYSLNALSVDYLNEIKAETELREAAAAHGIDPKAEMWKLPAEHVGYYAEQDAELTLKLWQRFKQEIATQSLTTVWEMEQQLLPILIKMRQRGVRVQVEKAEALQKEMKNQEQELLKAIKKESGIEVDIWASRQIAKAFDKMKLDYPRTEKTKEPSFTQNWLINNKNKIAQLIVSAREINKFHGTFLSSIMKYQVNGRIHGEINQLRGDNGGTVSGRLSMSNPNLQQVPARNKDFGPKIRSLFIPEDGYKWGSFDYSQQEPRMTVHYAASIGEGYEGSNELVQAYQNSQADFHQTVADLVGIERTQAKTIGLGLMYGMGKQKLAISLGVSKDEANELIIKYNKKVPFVKKLSDRCKYAADEKGVIRTKKGRKCRFDMWETRDFGLHVAEKYEDAVAKYGKDNIKRAFTYKALNRLIQGSSADQTKQSMLDCYEDGHLPILQIHDELCFNVKDEKHAKQIQKKMQNPIEFKVPSVVEYGLGESWGDAK
;
A
#
# COMPACT_ATOMS: atom_id res chain seq x y z
N MET A 1 -0.34 -8.36 63.78
CA MET A 1 -1.21 -9.30 63.05
C MET A 1 -1.75 -8.56 61.81
N SER A 2 -1.15 -8.76 60.70
CA SER A 2 -1.57 -8.15 59.43
C SER A 2 -2.51 -9.15 58.74
N ASN A 3 -3.81 -8.87 58.74
CA ASN A 3 -4.78 -9.58 57.93
C ASN A 3 -4.52 -9.26 56.46
N GLY A 4 -3.78 -10.13 55.75
CA GLY A 4 -3.70 -10.11 54.30
C GLY A 4 -5.05 -10.53 53.75
N LEU A 5 -5.78 -9.59 53.12
CA LEU A 5 -6.90 -9.92 52.26
C LEU A 5 -6.36 -10.69 51.06
N GLN A 6 -6.51 -12.01 51.09
CA GLN A 6 -6.31 -12.85 49.92
C GLN A 6 -7.52 -12.64 49.00
N LEU A 7 -7.40 -11.72 48.04
CA LEU A 7 -8.35 -11.57 46.94
C LEU A 7 -8.27 -12.84 46.09
N THR A 8 -9.17 -13.80 46.38
CA THR A 8 -9.40 -14.93 45.50
C THR A 8 -10.18 -14.38 44.29
N LEU A 9 -9.46 -14.09 43.19
CA LEU A 9 -10.10 -13.81 41.91
C LEU A 9 -10.84 -15.08 41.47
N THR A 10 -12.15 -15.13 41.72
CA THR A 10 -13.02 -16.17 41.17
C THR A 10 -13.22 -15.85 39.68
N PHE A 11 -12.48 -16.53 38.83
CA PHE A 11 -12.70 -16.49 37.38
C PHE A 11 -14.07 -17.03 37.07
N LYS A 12 -14.84 -16.28 36.29
CA LYS A 12 -16.09 -16.78 35.72
C LYS A 12 -15.69 -17.92 34.78
N LYS A 13 -16.10 -19.14 35.08
CA LYS A 13 -15.78 -20.31 34.23
C LYS A 13 -16.37 -20.08 32.84
N SER A 14 -15.57 -20.27 31.81
CA SER A 14 -16.05 -20.21 30.44
C SER A 14 -17.09 -21.30 30.19
N MET A 15 -18.09 -20.98 29.39
CA MET A 15 -19.11 -21.96 28.96
C MET A 15 -18.68 -22.69 27.68
N TRP A 16 -17.56 -22.27 27.06
CA TRP A 16 -17.03 -22.90 25.87
C TRP A 16 -16.35 -24.23 26.24
N ASN A 17 -16.51 -25.22 25.38
CA ASN A 17 -15.86 -26.52 25.52
C ASN A 17 -15.17 -26.90 24.22
N THR A 18 -13.99 -27.52 24.32
CA THR A 18 -13.27 -28.08 23.21
C THR A 18 -14.14 -29.07 22.42
N PRO A 19 -14.16 -29.00 21.06
CA PRO A 19 -14.90 -29.93 20.23
C PRO A 19 -14.53 -31.40 20.53
N MET A 20 -15.54 -32.28 20.63
CA MET A 20 -15.32 -33.70 20.90
C MET A 20 -14.95 -34.49 19.63
N GLU A 21 -15.25 -33.95 18.44
CA GLU A 21 -15.06 -34.63 17.15
C GLU A 21 -14.62 -33.66 16.06
N TYR A 22 -14.00 -34.21 15.05
CA TYR A 22 -13.60 -33.51 13.83
C TYR A 22 -14.70 -33.68 12.78
N LYS A 23 -15.53 -32.66 12.61
CA LYS A 23 -16.66 -32.71 11.66
C LYS A 23 -16.16 -32.81 10.22
N ASP A 24 -16.75 -33.72 9.43
CA ASP A 24 -16.53 -33.77 7.98
C ASP A 24 -17.18 -32.54 7.31
N LEU A 25 -16.35 -31.72 6.64
CA LEU A 25 -16.77 -30.54 5.92
C LEU A 25 -16.74 -30.70 4.41
N SER A 26 -16.49 -31.88 3.87
CA SER A 26 -16.34 -32.15 2.42
C SER A 26 -17.58 -31.80 1.60
N GLN A 27 -18.76 -31.82 2.20
CA GLN A 27 -20.04 -31.48 1.56
C GLN A 27 -20.28 -29.97 1.40
N TYR A 28 -19.51 -29.12 2.11
CA TYR A 28 -19.73 -27.67 2.09
C TYR A 28 -18.96 -27.03 0.93
N LYS A 29 -19.59 -26.06 0.26
CA LYS A 29 -19.00 -25.32 -0.86
C LYS A 29 -18.15 -24.15 -0.40
N GLU A 30 -18.37 -23.66 0.80
CA GLU A 30 -17.75 -22.49 1.41
C GLU A 30 -17.40 -22.79 2.86
N ILE A 31 -16.15 -22.58 3.24
CA ILE A 31 -15.63 -22.79 4.59
C ILE A 31 -14.88 -21.53 5.01
N ALA A 32 -15.32 -20.88 6.07
CA ALA A 32 -14.55 -19.80 6.67
C ALA A 32 -13.53 -20.36 7.64
N ILE A 33 -12.35 -19.76 7.65
CA ILE A 33 -11.20 -20.16 8.47
C ILE A 33 -10.63 -18.92 9.14
N ASP A 34 -10.28 -19.06 10.41
CA ASP A 34 -9.57 -18.07 11.21
C ASP A 34 -8.50 -18.77 12.05
N LEU A 35 -7.33 -18.18 12.19
CA LEU A 35 -6.20 -18.76 12.91
C LEU A 35 -5.86 -17.94 14.14
N GLU A 36 -5.71 -18.63 15.28
CA GLU A 36 -5.07 -18.04 16.44
C GLU A 36 -3.58 -18.36 16.42
N THR A 37 -2.74 -17.36 16.68
CA THR A 37 -1.30 -17.47 16.50
C THR A 37 -0.53 -16.88 17.67
N LYS A 38 0.69 -17.40 17.85
CA LYS A 38 1.79 -16.72 18.54
C LYS A 38 2.63 -16.05 17.46
N ASP A 39 2.56 -14.73 17.37
CA ASP A 39 3.29 -13.98 16.34
C ASP A 39 4.36 -13.06 16.94
N ASP A 40 5.57 -13.61 17.09
CA ASP A 40 6.72 -12.87 17.61
C ASP A 40 7.21 -11.80 16.61
N GLY A 41 6.90 -11.93 15.32
CA GLY A 41 7.21 -10.94 14.29
C GLY A 41 6.42 -9.65 14.48
N LEU A 42 5.10 -9.76 14.62
CA LEU A 42 4.22 -8.60 14.88
C LEU A 42 4.53 -7.95 16.23
N ASN A 43 4.72 -8.74 17.28
CA ASN A 43 5.02 -8.25 18.62
C ASN A 43 6.33 -7.43 18.65
N ASN A 44 7.32 -7.81 17.84
CA ASN A 44 8.58 -7.09 17.70
C ASN A 44 8.57 -6.02 16.58
N LYS A 45 7.42 -5.73 15.98
CA LYS A 45 7.25 -4.75 14.88
C LYS A 45 8.17 -5.04 13.68
N LEU A 46 8.29 -6.31 13.33
CA LEU A 46 9.08 -6.80 12.19
C LEU A 46 8.18 -7.25 11.01
N GLY A 47 6.88 -7.12 11.16
CA GLY A 47 5.88 -7.66 10.25
C GLY A 47 5.41 -9.05 10.68
N ALA A 48 4.48 -9.65 9.94
CA ALA A 48 3.90 -10.94 10.29
C ALA A 48 4.96 -12.06 10.33
N GLY A 49 4.96 -12.81 11.41
CA GLY A 49 5.97 -13.80 11.75
C GLY A 49 6.09 -14.95 10.76
N TRP A 50 5.00 -15.32 10.08
CA TRP A 50 5.01 -16.39 9.09
C TRP A 50 6.00 -16.15 7.94
N ALA A 51 6.17 -14.89 7.53
CA ALA A 51 7.09 -14.53 6.45
C ALA A 51 8.57 -14.62 6.86
N ILE A 52 8.86 -14.51 8.15
CA ILE A 52 10.22 -14.44 8.71
C ILE A 52 10.56 -15.61 9.64
N GLY A 53 9.70 -16.62 9.70
CA GLY A 53 9.92 -17.81 10.53
C GLY A 53 9.88 -17.55 12.04
N LYS A 54 9.05 -16.59 12.51
CA LYS A 54 8.95 -16.21 13.93
C LYS A 54 7.53 -16.31 14.45
N GLY A 55 7.23 -17.41 15.11
CA GLY A 55 5.94 -17.70 15.69
C GLY A 55 5.37 -19.03 15.21
N GLU A 56 4.11 -19.28 15.53
CA GLU A 56 3.43 -20.53 15.22
C GLU A 56 1.92 -20.37 15.30
N ILE A 57 1.17 -21.28 14.66
CA ILE A 57 -0.28 -21.41 14.81
C ILE A 57 -0.56 -22.11 16.13
N VAL A 58 -1.47 -21.58 16.93
CA VAL A 58 -1.87 -22.14 18.24
C VAL A 58 -3.30 -22.67 18.26
N GLY A 59 -4.12 -22.27 17.28
CA GLY A 59 -5.48 -22.73 17.15
C GLY A 59 -6.05 -22.52 15.75
N PHE A 60 -7.07 -23.32 15.40
CA PHE A 60 -7.71 -23.36 14.10
C PHE A 60 -9.22 -23.28 14.28
N ALA A 61 -9.81 -22.17 13.88
CA ALA A 61 -11.26 -21.98 13.88
C ALA A 61 -11.84 -22.16 12.47
N VAL A 62 -12.98 -22.81 12.39
CA VAL A 62 -13.71 -23.03 11.14
C VAL A 62 -15.19 -22.77 11.33
N ALA A 63 -15.83 -22.21 10.30
CA ALA A 63 -17.27 -22.05 10.25
C ALA A 63 -17.82 -22.42 8.87
N VAL A 64 -18.96 -23.09 8.90
CA VAL A 64 -19.79 -23.41 7.75
C VAL A 64 -21.24 -23.08 8.08
N GLU A 65 -22.13 -23.10 7.11
CA GLU A 65 -23.55 -22.87 7.40
C GLU A 65 -24.08 -23.83 8.48
N GLY A 66 -24.57 -23.26 9.57
CA GLY A 66 -25.17 -23.98 10.69
C GLY A 66 -24.18 -24.66 11.64
N TRP A 67 -22.87 -24.49 11.48
CA TRP A 67 -21.90 -25.05 12.41
C TRP A 67 -20.58 -24.28 12.45
N LYS A 68 -19.94 -24.26 13.62
CA LYS A 68 -18.61 -23.71 13.85
C LYS A 68 -17.86 -24.49 14.92
N GLY A 69 -16.54 -24.43 14.90
CA GLY A 69 -15.69 -25.09 15.89
C GLY A 69 -14.29 -24.49 15.93
N TYR A 70 -13.73 -24.42 17.12
CA TYR A 70 -12.35 -24.02 17.37
C TYR A 70 -11.54 -25.21 17.88
N PHE A 71 -10.38 -25.45 17.31
CA PHE A 71 -9.49 -26.57 17.58
C PHE A 71 -8.15 -26.06 18.11
N PRO A 72 -8.00 -25.84 19.43
CA PRO A 72 -6.78 -25.35 20.05
C PRO A 72 -5.73 -26.45 20.16
N PHE A 73 -4.45 -26.13 19.95
CA PHE A 73 -3.36 -27.09 20.10
C PHE A 73 -2.03 -26.50 20.56
N GLY A 74 -1.94 -25.18 20.79
CA GLY A 74 -0.72 -24.49 21.18
C GLY A 74 -0.89 -23.45 22.29
N HIS A 75 -2.01 -23.44 23.01
CA HIS A 75 -2.22 -22.54 24.15
C HIS A 75 -1.36 -22.93 25.35
N LEU A 76 -0.61 -21.96 25.89
CA LEU A 76 0.24 -22.19 27.06
C LEU A 76 -0.58 -22.48 28.34
N GLY A 77 -1.75 -21.83 28.47
CA GLY A 77 -2.64 -22.03 29.61
C GLY A 77 -3.39 -23.37 29.65
N GLY A 78 -3.23 -24.21 28.62
CA GLY A 78 -3.87 -25.53 28.52
C GLY A 78 -5.18 -25.53 27.78
N GLY A 79 -5.93 -26.66 27.88
CA GLY A 79 -7.18 -26.87 27.14
C GLY A 79 -6.97 -27.27 25.68
N ASN A 80 -5.75 -27.71 25.33
CA ASN A 80 -5.37 -28.09 23.98
C ASN A 80 -5.86 -29.49 23.60
N MET A 81 -6.17 -29.65 22.34
CA MET A 81 -6.35 -30.95 21.68
C MET A 81 -4.99 -31.55 21.27
N ILE A 82 -4.99 -32.78 20.77
CA ILE A 82 -3.78 -33.45 20.29
C ILE A 82 -3.29 -32.73 19.02
N PRO A 83 -2.09 -32.09 19.04
CA PRO A 83 -1.62 -31.25 17.94
C PRO A 83 -1.57 -31.95 16.59
N GLU A 84 -1.15 -33.23 16.55
CA GLU A 84 -1.04 -34.01 15.32
C GLU A 84 -2.40 -34.23 14.66
N GLN A 85 -3.43 -34.45 15.47
CA GLN A 85 -4.81 -34.63 14.97
C GLN A 85 -5.38 -33.33 14.45
N VAL A 86 -5.20 -32.22 15.15
CA VAL A 86 -5.65 -30.90 14.69
C VAL A 86 -4.91 -30.51 13.40
N LYS A 87 -3.58 -30.67 13.33
CA LYS A 87 -2.80 -30.39 12.12
C LYS A 87 -3.23 -31.27 10.95
N LYS A 88 -3.58 -32.53 11.19
CA LYS A 88 -4.14 -33.40 10.15
C LYS A 88 -5.49 -32.84 9.67
N TYR A 89 -6.39 -32.49 10.57
CA TYR A 89 -7.70 -31.92 10.22
C TYR A 89 -7.56 -30.61 9.44
N MET A 90 -6.67 -29.71 9.87
CA MET A 90 -6.34 -28.49 9.10
C MET A 90 -5.91 -28.82 7.66
N LYS A 91 -5.01 -29.80 7.49
CA LYS A 91 -4.57 -30.23 6.15
C LYS A 91 -5.72 -30.77 5.32
N ASP A 92 -6.55 -31.61 5.91
CA ASP A 92 -7.71 -32.21 5.25
C ASP A 92 -8.70 -31.13 4.78
N ILE A 93 -9.02 -30.13 5.63
CA ILE A 93 -9.89 -29.00 5.29
C ILE A 93 -9.26 -28.11 4.21
N CYS A 94 -7.98 -27.74 4.35
CA CYS A 94 -7.30 -26.90 3.38
C CYS A 94 -7.12 -27.58 2.02
N ALA A 95 -7.10 -28.91 1.96
CA ALA A 95 -7.00 -29.69 0.74
C ALA A 95 -8.33 -29.80 -0.05
N LEU A 96 -9.48 -29.51 0.57
CA LEU A 96 -10.78 -29.53 -0.11
C LEU A 96 -10.81 -28.53 -1.28
N PRO A 97 -11.47 -28.86 -2.41
CA PRO A 97 -11.53 -27.98 -3.57
C PRO A 97 -12.52 -26.79 -3.40
N CYS A 98 -13.26 -26.74 -2.30
CA CYS A 98 -14.24 -25.70 -2.01
C CYS A 98 -13.57 -24.34 -1.73
N THR A 99 -14.37 -23.28 -1.74
CA THR A 99 -13.92 -21.92 -1.42
C THR A 99 -13.55 -21.80 0.06
N LYS A 100 -12.34 -21.30 0.35
CA LYS A 100 -11.92 -20.90 1.71
C LYS A 100 -12.06 -19.40 1.87
N ILE A 101 -12.68 -19.00 2.95
CA ILE A 101 -13.00 -17.60 3.25
C ILE A 101 -12.22 -17.18 4.49
N PHE A 102 -11.54 -16.06 4.39
CA PHE A 102 -10.73 -15.48 5.45
C PHE A 102 -11.07 -14.00 5.63
N HIS A 103 -10.64 -13.44 6.75
CA HIS A 103 -10.59 -12.01 6.94
C HIS A 103 -9.14 -11.57 7.11
N ASN A 104 -8.58 -10.83 6.15
CA ASN A 104 -7.14 -10.56 6.00
C ASN A 104 -6.34 -11.83 5.64
N ALA A 105 -6.77 -12.49 4.58
CA ALA A 105 -6.28 -13.80 4.13
C ALA A 105 -4.75 -13.89 3.96
N GLN A 106 -4.04 -12.79 3.68
CA GLN A 106 -2.56 -12.81 3.63
C GLN A 106 -1.95 -13.28 4.95
N TYR A 107 -2.62 -13.04 6.07
CA TYR A 107 -2.14 -13.47 7.38
C TYR A 107 -2.33 -14.98 7.56
N ASP A 108 -3.55 -15.46 7.46
CA ASP A 108 -3.90 -16.85 7.74
C ASP A 108 -3.32 -17.81 6.70
N VAL A 109 -3.49 -17.52 5.41
CA VAL A 109 -2.92 -18.33 4.33
C VAL A 109 -1.40 -18.32 4.40
N GLY A 110 -0.79 -17.19 4.76
CA GLY A 110 0.65 -17.11 4.99
C GLY A 110 1.13 -18.06 6.09
N TRP A 111 0.43 -18.11 7.23
CA TRP A 111 0.74 -19.05 8.32
C TRP A 111 0.53 -20.51 7.93
N LEU A 112 -0.58 -20.82 7.22
CA LEU A 112 -0.85 -22.16 6.72
C LEU A 112 0.26 -22.64 5.77
N GLU A 113 0.59 -21.85 4.75
CA GLU A 113 1.65 -22.20 3.80
C GLU A 113 3.02 -22.30 4.47
N ALA A 114 3.38 -21.40 5.36
CA ALA A 114 4.63 -21.45 6.13
C ALA A 114 4.71 -22.68 7.04
N SER A 115 3.56 -23.20 7.49
CA SER A 115 3.45 -24.44 8.28
C SER A 115 3.38 -25.71 7.40
N GLY A 116 3.57 -25.60 6.09
CA GLY A 116 3.49 -26.73 5.15
C GLY A 116 2.06 -27.24 4.91
N ILE A 117 1.07 -26.37 5.02
CA ILE A 117 -0.35 -26.64 4.78
C ILE A 117 -0.82 -25.79 3.60
N PRO A 118 -0.71 -26.27 2.35
CA PRO A 118 -1.17 -25.53 1.18
C PRO A 118 -2.70 -25.43 1.19
N VAL A 119 -3.22 -24.26 0.79
CA VAL A 119 -4.65 -24.00 0.67
C VAL A 119 -5.09 -24.22 -0.78
N HIS A 120 -5.94 -25.21 -0.99
CA HIS A 120 -6.51 -25.54 -2.30
C HIS A 120 -7.88 -24.89 -2.50
N GLY A 121 -8.27 -24.73 -3.78
CA GLY A 121 -9.51 -24.07 -4.17
C GLY A 121 -9.43 -22.53 -4.13
N PRO A 122 -10.54 -21.85 -4.45
CA PRO A 122 -10.60 -20.40 -4.43
C PRO A 122 -10.41 -19.84 -3.01
N ILE A 123 -9.61 -18.79 -2.87
CA ILE A 123 -9.39 -18.08 -1.62
C ILE A 123 -10.15 -16.76 -1.69
N VAL A 124 -10.96 -16.48 -0.68
CA VAL A 124 -11.72 -15.24 -0.51
C VAL A 124 -11.18 -14.48 0.69
N ASP A 125 -10.96 -13.18 0.50
CA ASP A 125 -10.64 -12.25 1.58
C ASP A 125 -11.75 -11.22 1.75
N THR A 126 -12.47 -11.29 2.87
CA THR A 126 -13.58 -10.35 3.16
C THR A 126 -13.10 -8.91 3.38
N MET A 127 -11.85 -8.69 3.80
CA MET A 127 -11.27 -7.36 3.91
C MET A 127 -11.02 -6.73 2.53
N ILE A 128 -10.54 -7.52 1.57
CA ILE A 128 -10.36 -7.10 0.17
C ILE A 128 -11.73 -6.83 -0.48
N ALA A 129 -12.72 -7.70 -0.25
CA ALA A 129 -14.09 -7.50 -0.73
C ALA A 129 -14.67 -6.18 -0.20
N ALA A 130 -14.56 -5.93 1.10
CA ALA A 130 -15.03 -4.69 1.72
C ALA A 130 -14.35 -3.44 1.13
N ALA A 131 -13.05 -3.50 0.87
CA ALA A 131 -12.30 -2.38 0.28
C ALA A 131 -12.70 -2.09 -1.19
N LEU A 132 -13.15 -3.09 -1.94
CA LEU A 132 -13.74 -2.89 -3.28
C LEU A 132 -15.17 -2.35 -3.21
N ILE A 133 -15.95 -2.79 -2.23
CA ILE A 133 -17.33 -2.33 -2.01
C ILE A 133 -17.34 -0.87 -1.57
N ASP A 134 -16.41 -0.48 -0.69
CA ASP A 134 -16.26 0.91 -0.23
C ASP A 134 -14.79 1.19 0.19
N GLU A 135 -14.03 1.86 -0.68
CA GLU A 135 -12.64 2.23 -0.47
C GLU A 135 -12.43 3.42 0.48
N ASN A 136 -13.51 4.10 0.88
CA ASN A 136 -13.44 5.30 1.73
C ASN A 136 -13.70 5.02 3.21
N ARG A 137 -13.92 3.75 3.58
CA ARG A 137 -14.16 3.38 4.99
C ARG A 137 -12.97 3.76 5.88
N PHE A 138 -13.31 4.09 7.12
CA PHE A 138 -12.32 4.40 8.15
C PHE A 138 -11.63 3.12 8.66
N SER A 139 -12.40 2.02 8.86
CA SER A 139 -11.89 0.74 9.30
C SER A 139 -12.46 -0.41 8.48
N TYR A 140 -11.62 -1.40 8.26
CA TYR A 140 -11.94 -2.68 7.60
C TYR A 140 -11.78 -3.86 8.57
N SER A 141 -11.66 -3.60 9.88
CA SER A 141 -11.59 -4.66 10.89
C SER A 141 -12.87 -5.51 10.89
N LEU A 142 -12.74 -6.78 11.23
CA LEU A 142 -13.86 -7.71 11.29
C LEU A 142 -15.00 -7.16 12.13
N ASN A 143 -14.70 -6.59 13.30
CA ASN A 143 -15.72 -5.98 14.18
C ASN A 143 -16.44 -4.79 13.51
N ALA A 144 -15.69 -3.86 12.90
CA ALA A 144 -16.32 -2.69 12.24
C ALA A 144 -17.23 -3.11 11.08
N LEU A 145 -16.79 -4.09 10.29
CA LEU A 145 -17.58 -4.61 9.17
C LEU A 145 -18.80 -5.39 9.65
N SER A 146 -18.66 -6.17 10.73
CA SER A 146 -19.80 -6.94 11.31
C SER A 146 -20.87 -6.01 11.89
N VAL A 147 -20.48 -4.94 12.57
CA VAL A 147 -21.43 -3.93 13.06
C VAL A 147 -22.18 -3.28 11.89
N ASP A 148 -21.47 -2.85 10.86
CA ASP A 148 -22.06 -2.05 9.78
C ASP A 148 -22.87 -2.88 8.78
N TYR A 149 -22.48 -4.13 8.50
CA TYR A 149 -23.12 -4.95 7.46
C TYR A 149 -24.01 -6.06 8.01
N LEU A 150 -23.78 -6.52 9.25
CA LEU A 150 -24.53 -7.61 9.87
C LEU A 150 -25.34 -7.14 11.09
N ASN A 151 -25.08 -5.95 11.63
CA ASN A 151 -25.61 -5.46 12.90
C ASN A 151 -25.26 -6.41 14.08
N GLU A 152 -24.07 -7.02 14.01
CA GLU A 152 -23.53 -7.92 15.02
C GLU A 152 -22.25 -7.34 15.62
N ILE A 153 -22.13 -7.43 16.96
CA ILE A 153 -20.95 -6.99 17.72
C ILE A 153 -20.11 -8.22 18.07
N LYS A 154 -18.82 -8.11 17.87
CA LYS A 154 -17.86 -9.15 18.23
C LYS A 154 -17.80 -9.33 19.76
N ALA A 155 -17.93 -10.55 20.25
CA ALA A 155 -17.93 -10.86 21.68
C ALA A 155 -16.49 -10.98 22.22
N GLU A 156 -15.89 -9.85 22.55
CA GLU A 156 -14.52 -9.78 23.11
C GLU A 156 -14.49 -9.70 24.65
N THR A 157 -15.65 -9.65 25.33
CA THR A 157 -15.70 -9.36 26.78
C THR A 157 -14.99 -10.43 27.59
N GLU A 158 -15.32 -11.71 27.39
CA GLU A 158 -14.70 -12.82 28.10
C GLU A 158 -13.19 -12.89 27.89
N LEU A 159 -12.74 -12.76 26.63
CA LEU A 159 -11.33 -12.72 26.27
C LEU A 159 -10.59 -11.56 26.98
N ARG A 160 -11.17 -10.36 26.99
CA ARG A 160 -10.57 -9.18 27.63
C ARG A 160 -10.52 -9.30 29.15
N GLU A 161 -11.57 -9.85 29.78
CA GLU A 161 -11.59 -10.10 31.21
C GLU A 161 -10.54 -11.14 31.60
N ALA A 162 -10.42 -12.25 30.86
CA ALA A 162 -9.41 -13.26 31.08
C ALA A 162 -7.99 -12.71 30.88
N ALA A 163 -7.74 -11.95 29.82
CA ALA A 163 -6.46 -11.34 29.56
C ALA A 163 -6.06 -10.34 30.68
N ALA A 164 -6.98 -9.50 31.11
CA ALA A 164 -6.75 -8.57 32.21
C ALA A 164 -6.41 -9.29 33.51
N ALA A 165 -7.10 -10.39 33.82
CA ALA A 165 -6.86 -11.20 35.01
C ALA A 165 -5.46 -11.91 34.95
N HIS A 166 -4.98 -12.25 33.76
CA HIS A 166 -3.65 -12.83 33.57
C HIS A 166 -2.54 -11.78 33.37
N GLY A 167 -2.90 -10.48 33.34
CA GLY A 167 -1.96 -9.37 33.15
C GLY A 167 -1.29 -9.37 31.78
N ILE A 168 -1.99 -9.78 30.71
CA ILE A 168 -1.49 -9.90 29.34
C ILE A 168 -2.28 -9.07 28.35
N ASP A 169 -1.70 -8.80 27.19
CA ASP A 169 -2.41 -8.17 26.08
C ASP A 169 -3.35 -9.18 25.39
N PRO A 170 -4.67 -8.87 25.26
CA PRO A 170 -5.66 -9.80 24.71
C PRO A 170 -5.46 -10.15 23.24
N LYS A 171 -4.68 -9.36 22.49
CA LYS A 171 -4.41 -9.62 21.06
C LYS A 171 -3.01 -10.17 20.85
N ALA A 172 -2.00 -9.54 21.43
CA ALA A 172 -0.60 -9.93 21.23
C ALA A 172 -0.21 -11.21 21.97
N GLU A 173 -0.92 -11.54 23.07
CA GLU A 173 -0.53 -12.60 23.99
C GLU A 173 -1.65 -13.62 24.28
N MET A 174 -2.70 -13.63 23.46
CA MET A 174 -3.86 -14.53 23.60
C MET A 174 -3.46 -16.01 23.71
N TRP A 175 -2.41 -16.40 23.04
CA TRP A 175 -1.84 -17.76 23.08
C TRP A 175 -1.41 -18.20 24.49
N LYS A 176 -1.22 -17.28 25.44
CA LYS A 176 -0.89 -17.59 26.84
C LYS A 176 -2.12 -18.00 27.65
N LEU A 177 -3.33 -17.64 27.22
CA LEU A 177 -4.57 -18.00 27.91
C LEU A 177 -4.90 -19.49 27.78
N PRO A 178 -5.65 -20.07 28.73
CA PRO A 178 -6.36 -21.32 28.52
C PRO A 178 -7.30 -21.21 27.31
N ALA A 179 -7.36 -22.26 26.50
CA ALA A 179 -8.16 -22.29 25.26
C ALA A 179 -9.66 -22.01 25.49
N GLU A 180 -10.19 -22.37 26.68
CA GLU A 180 -11.59 -22.12 27.02
C GLU A 180 -11.99 -20.64 27.00
N HIS A 181 -11.06 -19.71 27.27
CA HIS A 181 -11.32 -18.27 27.21
C HIS A 181 -11.19 -17.68 25.81
N VAL A 182 -10.65 -18.44 24.86
CA VAL A 182 -10.41 -18.01 23.48
C VAL A 182 -11.41 -18.63 22.52
N GLY A 183 -11.91 -19.83 22.83
CA GLY A 183 -12.68 -20.65 21.89
C GLY A 183 -13.94 -19.97 21.35
N TYR A 184 -14.74 -19.34 22.21
CA TYR A 184 -15.95 -18.63 21.77
C TYR A 184 -15.62 -17.46 20.83
N TYR A 185 -14.57 -16.71 21.14
CA TYR A 185 -14.06 -15.62 20.33
C TYR A 185 -13.61 -16.09 18.93
N ALA A 186 -12.77 -17.13 18.87
CA ALA A 186 -12.24 -17.67 17.62
C ALA A 186 -13.34 -18.27 16.73
N GLU A 187 -14.30 -19.01 17.32
CA GLU A 187 -15.45 -19.52 16.58
C GLU A 187 -16.31 -18.41 16.00
N GLN A 188 -16.50 -17.31 16.75
CA GLN A 188 -17.27 -16.16 16.29
C GLN A 188 -16.55 -15.43 15.14
N ASP A 189 -15.22 -15.32 15.17
CA ASP A 189 -14.47 -14.68 14.09
C ASP A 189 -14.63 -15.43 12.76
N ALA A 190 -14.53 -16.75 12.78
CA ALA A 190 -14.81 -17.58 11.60
C ALA A 190 -16.27 -17.45 11.13
N GLU A 191 -17.25 -17.43 12.05
CA GLU A 191 -18.67 -17.29 11.71
C GLU A 191 -18.99 -15.92 11.11
N LEU A 192 -18.50 -14.84 11.71
CA LEU A 192 -18.68 -13.48 11.18
C LEU A 192 -18.04 -13.31 9.81
N THR A 193 -16.86 -13.91 9.61
CA THR A 193 -16.18 -13.94 8.32
C THR A 193 -17.03 -14.62 7.24
N LEU A 194 -17.67 -15.76 7.56
CA LEU A 194 -18.61 -16.44 6.65
C LEU A 194 -19.82 -15.57 6.33
N LYS A 195 -20.47 -14.99 7.36
CA LYS A 195 -21.65 -14.12 7.18
C LYS A 195 -21.33 -12.87 6.36
N LEU A 196 -20.19 -12.24 6.59
CA LEU A 196 -19.74 -11.09 5.80
C LEU A 196 -19.56 -11.47 4.32
N TRP A 197 -18.97 -12.64 4.05
CA TRP A 197 -18.84 -13.10 2.66
C TRP A 197 -20.21 -13.31 2.00
N GLN A 198 -21.18 -13.92 2.69
CA GLN A 198 -22.54 -14.08 2.17
C GLN A 198 -23.17 -12.73 1.78
N ARG A 199 -22.90 -11.67 2.56
CA ARG A 199 -23.34 -10.32 2.25
C ARG A 199 -22.53 -9.70 1.10
N PHE A 200 -21.21 -9.78 1.13
CA PHE A 200 -20.33 -9.11 0.18
C PHE A 200 -20.41 -9.67 -1.23
N LYS A 201 -20.63 -10.97 -1.44
CA LYS A 201 -20.81 -11.52 -2.79
C LYS A 201 -22.04 -10.93 -3.49
N GLN A 202 -23.09 -10.59 -2.75
CA GLN A 202 -24.27 -9.90 -3.28
C GLN A 202 -23.94 -8.43 -3.63
N GLU A 203 -23.21 -7.74 -2.78
CA GLU A 203 -22.76 -6.37 -3.02
C GLU A 203 -21.83 -6.26 -4.23
N ILE A 204 -20.89 -7.19 -4.39
CA ILE A 204 -19.98 -7.27 -5.54
C ILE A 204 -20.77 -7.41 -6.83
N ALA A 205 -21.76 -8.30 -6.87
CA ALA A 205 -22.61 -8.51 -8.04
C ALA A 205 -23.48 -7.27 -8.33
N THR A 206 -24.21 -6.78 -7.33
CA THR A 206 -25.11 -5.61 -7.46
C THR A 206 -24.34 -4.35 -7.89
N GLN A 207 -23.12 -4.17 -7.38
CA GLN A 207 -22.28 -3.04 -7.73
C GLN A 207 -21.50 -3.24 -9.03
N SER A 208 -21.64 -4.39 -9.74
CA SER A 208 -20.89 -4.74 -10.96
C SER A 208 -19.37 -4.64 -10.75
N LEU A 209 -18.86 -5.28 -9.68
CA LEU A 209 -17.45 -5.33 -9.31
C LEU A 209 -16.82 -6.69 -9.62
N THR A 210 -17.54 -7.64 -10.21
CA THR A 210 -17.10 -9.03 -10.40
C THR A 210 -15.74 -9.13 -11.09
N THR A 211 -15.54 -8.44 -12.20
CA THR A 211 -14.29 -8.52 -12.98
C THR A 211 -13.07 -8.04 -12.18
N VAL A 212 -13.20 -6.94 -11.44
CA VAL A 212 -12.09 -6.44 -10.60
C VAL A 212 -11.92 -7.29 -9.35
N TRP A 213 -12.99 -7.87 -8.82
CA TRP A 213 -12.94 -8.81 -7.70
C TRP A 213 -12.17 -10.07 -8.06
N GLU A 214 -12.46 -10.68 -9.21
CA GLU A 214 -11.74 -11.87 -9.70
C GLU A 214 -10.25 -11.62 -9.84
N MET A 215 -9.87 -10.48 -10.40
CA MET A 215 -8.47 -10.06 -10.50
C MET A 215 -7.82 -9.93 -9.11
N GLU A 216 -8.46 -9.26 -8.17
CA GLU A 216 -7.91 -9.08 -6.81
C GLU A 216 -7.82 -10.42 -6.06
N GLN A 217 -8.80 -11.29 -6.21
CA GLN A 217 -8.81 -12.62 -5.59
C GLN A 217 -7.64 -13.48 -6.11
N GLN A 218 -7.40 -13.49 -7.43
CA GLN A 218 -6.29 -14.23 -8.03
C GLN A 218 -4.93 -13.66 -7.68
N LEU A 219 -4.83 -12.36 -7.41
CA LEU A 219 -3.57 -11.71 -7.04
C LEU A 219 -3.10 -12.09 -5.64
N LEU A 220 -4.00 -12.38 -4.72
CA LEU A 220 -3.69 -12.64 -3.32
C LEU A 220 -2.62 -13.75 -3.11
N PRO A 221 -2.71 -14.95 -3.71
CA PRO A 221 -1.68 -15.97 -3.56
C PRO A 221 -0.31 -15.56 -4.10
N ILE A 222 -0.28 -14.71 -5.13
CA ILE A 222 0.96 -14.18 -5.71
C ILE A 222 1.68 -13.29 -4.70
N LEU A 223 0.94 -12.40 -4.04
CA LEU A 223 1.50 -11.51 -3.02
C LEU A 223 2.03 -12.27 -1.81
N ILE A 224 1.33 -13.33 -1.38
CA ILE A 224 1.80 -14.22 -0.31
C ILE A 224 3.13 -14.87 -0.70
N LYS A 225 3.23 -15.44 -1.90
CA LYS A 225 4.47 -16.06 -2.41
C LYS A 225 5.61 -15.07 -2.60
N MET A 226 5.33 -13.86 -3.08
CA MET A 226 6.33 -12.79 -3.16
C MET A 226 6.90 -12.47 -1.77
N ARG A 227 6.03 -12.30 -0.78
CA ARG A 227 6.41 -12.00 0.59
C ARG A 227 7.16 -13.18 1.24
N GLN A 228 6.70 -14.41 1.07
CA GLN A 228 7.36 -15.61 1.58
C GLN A 228 8.77 -15.77 1.03
N ARG A 229 8.97 -15.55 -0.27
CA ARG A 229 10.30 -15.57 -0.89
C ARG A 229 11.17 -14.42 -0.38
N GLY A 230 10.60 -13.22 -0.23
CA GLY A 230 11.34 -12.02 0.12
C GLY A 230 12.31 -11.56 -0.98
N VAL A 231 12.94 -10.42 -0.76
CA VAL A 231 13.92 -9.80 -1.66
C VAL A 231 15.32 -9.97 -1.07
N ARG A 232 16.25 -10.55 -1.81
CA ARG A 232 17.64 -10.75 -1.36
C ARG A 232 18.36 -9.41 -1.20
N VAL A 233 19.16 -9.31 -0.13
CA VAL A 233 19.96 -8.12 0.16
C VAL A 233 21.37 -8.50 0.60
N GLN A 234 22.37 -7.75 0.15
CA GLN A 234 23.77 -7.90 0.55
C GLN A 234 23.99 -7.22 1.91
N VAL A 235 23.85 -7.98 2.99
CA VAL A 235 23.86 -7.45 4.37
C VAL A 235 25.20 -6.82 4.72
N GLU A 236 26.32 -7.51 4.44
CA GLU A 236 27.67 -7.03 4.75
C GLU A 236 27.97 -5.71 4.00
N LYS A 237 27.53 -5.62 2.74
CA LYS A 237 27.67 -4.39 1.96
C LYS A 237 26.81 -3.26 2.51
N ALA A 238 25.60 -3.58 3.00
CA ALA A 238 24.71 -2.61 3.65
C ALA A 238 25.31 -2.08 4.96
N GLU A 239 25.90 -2.94 5.78
CA GLU A 239 26.59 -2.57 7.02
C GLU A 239 27.80 -1.68 6.74
N ALA A 240 28.64 -2.06 5.78
CA ALA A 240 29.81 -1.28 5.38
C ALA A 240 29.40 0.11 4.88
N LEU A 241 28.37 0.19 4.03
CA LEU A 241 27.84 1.44 3.52
C LEU A 241 27.21 2.29 4.65
N GLN A 242 26.52 1.69 5.60
CA GLN A 242 25.96 2.41 6.75
C GLN A 242 27.07 3.04 7.60
N LYS A 243 28.16 2.31 7.86
CA LYS A 243 29.30 2.82 8.60
C LYS A 243 29.99 3.98 7.87
N GLU A 244 30.20 3.85 6.56
CA GLU A 244 30.75 4.90 5.70
C GLU A 244 29.90 6.18 5.80
N MET A 245 28.59 6.05 5.62
CA MET A 245 27.66 7.20 5.64
C MET A 245 27.60 7.87 7.01
N LYS A 246 27.63 7.12 8.11
CA LYS A 246 27.71 7.68 9.47
C LYS A 246 28.99 8.49 9.68
N ASN A 247 30.12 8.02 9.16
CA ASN A 247 31.37 8.76 9.25
C ASN A 247 31.30 10.06 8.42
N GLN A 248 30.75 10.01 7.21
CA GLN A 248 30.56 11.21 6.36
C GLN A 248 29.63 12.22 7.03
N GLU A 249 28.54 11.77 7.67
CA GLU A 249 27.65 12.66 8.44
C GLU A 249 28.41 13.36 9.58
N GLN A 250 29.21 12.62 10.34
CA GLN A 250 30.00 13.20 11.43
C GLN A 250 30.98 14.26 10.92
N GLU A 251 31.63 14.05 9.78
CA GLU A 251 32.50 15.06 9.18
C GLU A 251 31.73 16.31 8.74
N LEU A 252 30.52 16.13 8.20
CA LEU A 252 29.66 17.28 7.85
C LEU A 252 29.17 18.04 9.11
N LEU A 253 28.84 17.34 10.19
CA LEU A 253 28.44 17.97 11.44
C LEU A 253 29.61 18.75 12.07
N LYS A 254 30.85 18.23 11.99
CA LYS A 254 32.08 18.97 12.38
C LYS A 254 32.30 20.20 11.50
N ALA A 255 32.06 20.09 10.19
CA ALA A 255 32.16 21.21 9.27
C ALA A 255 31.10 22.30 9.57
N ILE A 256 29.86 21.90 9.89
CA ILE A 256 28.80 22.81 10.33
C ILE A 256 29.19 23.52 11.62
N LYS A 257 29.72 22.80 12.62
CA LYS A 257 30.22 23.38 13.86
C LYS A 257 31.37 24.37 13.63
N LYS A 258 32.30 24.01 12.74
CA LYS A 258 33.42 24.89 12.39
C LYS A 258 32.96 26.16 11.72
N GLU A 259 31.99 26.07 10.78
CA GLU A 259 31.46 27.22 10.02
C GLU A 259 30.61 28.14 10.90
N SER A 260 29.73 27.57 11.72
CA SER A 260 28.79 28.33 12.58
C SER A 260 29.34 28.67 13.96
N GLY A 261 30.40 27.97 14.39
CA GLY A 261 30.96 28.06 15.75
C GLY A 261 30.07 27.52 16.86
N ILE A 262 29.04 26.75 16.53
CA ILE A 262 28.15 26.04 17.48
C ILE A 262 27.77 24.65 16.97
N GLU A 263 27.37 23.78 17.88
CA GLU A 263 26.73 22.51 17.50
C GLU A 263 25.29 22.77 17.09
N VAL A 264 24.87 22.11 16.00
CA VAL A 264 23.55 22.29 15.42
C VAL A 264 22.91 20.93 15.19
N ASP A 265 21.72 20.72 15.75
CA ASP A 265 20.83 19.68 15.29
C ASP A 265 20.24 20.11 13.94
N ILE A 266 20.62 19.38 12.88
CA ILE A 266 20.23 19.69 11.51
C ILE A 266 18.72 19.58 11.23
N TRP A 267 17.94 18.98 12.12
CA TRP A 267 16.49 18.85 12.02
C TRP A 267 15.73 19.89 12.87
N ALA A 268 16.40 20.50 13.87
CA ALA A 268 15.78 21.46 14.77
C ALA A 268 15.88 22.90 14.21
N SER A 269 14.80 23.39 13.59
CA SER A 269 14.78 24.75 12.97
C SER A 269 15.27 25.85 13.91
N ARG A 270 14.97 25.77 15.20
CA ARG A 270 15.44 26.77 16.20
C ARG A 270 16.96 26.73 16.42
N GLN A 271 17.58 25.54 16.31
CA GLN A 271 19.04 25.42 16.44
C GLN A 271 19.75 25.91 15.17
N ILE A 272 19.18 25.59 13.99
CA ILE A 272 19.68 26.13 12.71
C ILE A 272 19.59 27.66 12.74
N ALA A 273 18.48 28.22 13.22
CA ALA A 273 18.31 29.66 13.34
C ALA A 273 19.42 30.31 14.19
N LYS A 274 19.80 29.72 15.35
CA LYS A 274 20.92 30.21 16.15
C LYS A 274 22.24 30.27 15.40
N ALA A 275 22.49 29.28 14.51
CA ALA A 275 23.69 29.30 13.67
C ALA A 275 23.63 30.42 12.64
N PHE A 276 22.48 30.62 11.97
CA PHE A 276 22.29 31.72 11.02
C PHE A 276 22.37 33.10 11.69
N ASP A 277 21.74 33.27 12.87
CA ASP A 277 21.81 34.52 13.65
C ASP A 277 23.26 34.85 14.01
N LYS A 278 24.04 33.88 14.49
CA LYS A 278 25.46 34.05 14.82
C LYS A 278 26.31 34.47 13.62
N MET A 279 25.97 33.91 12.43
CA MET A 279 26.62 34.25 11.17
C MET A 279 26.05 35.51 10.51
N LYS A 280 25.04 36.17 11.12
CA LYS A 280 24.31 37.33 10.59
C LYS A 280 23.69 37.04 9.20
N LEU A 281 23.11 35.87 9.03
CA LEU A 281 22.46 35.43 7.80
C LEU A 281 20.94 35.43 7.97
N ASP A 282 20.24 35.92 6.95
CA ASP A 282 18.78 35.93 6.93
C ASP A 282 18.21 34.54 6.66
N TYR A 283 17.02 34.28 7.20
CA TYR A 283 16.28 33.04 6.99
C TYR A 283 14.75 33.25 7.05
N PRO A 284 13.96 32.41 6.40
CA PRO A 284 12.51 32.55 6.36
C PRO A 284 11.86 32.14 7.68
N ARG A 285 10.70 32.74 7.92
CA ARG A 285 9.81 32.43 9.04
C ARG A 285 8.44 32.00 8.53
N THR A 286 7.74 31.20 9.30
CA THR A 286 6.35 30.82 8.99
C THR A 286 5.44 32.05 9.06
N GLU A 287 4.45 32.11 8.16
CA GLU A 287 3.54 33.26 8.07
C GLU A 287 2.71 33.48 9.36
N LYS A 288 2.20 32.38 9.93
CA LYS A 288 1.28 32.42 11.09
C LYS A 288 2.01 32.54 12.42
N THR A 289 2.98 31.66 12.67
CA THR A 289 3.62 31.56 13.99
C THR A 289 4.92 32.32 14.11
N LYS A 290 5.44 32.86 13.00
CA LYS A 290 6.74 33.56 12.91
C LYS A 290 7.95 32.73 13.36
N GLU A 291 7.78 31.41 13.48
CA GLU A 291 8.86 30.48 13.82
C GLU A 291 9.84 30.30 12.62
N PRO A 292 11.13 30.04 12.91
CA PRO A 292 12.12 29.75 11.86
C PRO A 292 11.68 28.59 10.95
N SER A 293 11.87 28.72 9.64
CA SER A 293 11.42 27.74 8.64
C SER A 293 12.53 27.39 7.66
N PHE A 294 13.22 26.28 7.90
CA PHE A 294 14.30 25.78 7.04
C PHE A 294 13.81 24.58 6.21
N THR A 295 12.93 24.87 5.22
CA THR A 295 12.46 23.85 4.29
C THR A 295 13.59 23.36 3.40
N GLN A 296 13.52 22.10 2.97
CA GLN A 296 14.53 21.51 2.07
C GLN A 296 14.70 22.34 0.78
N ASN A 297 13.60 22.79 0.19
CA ASN A 297 13.64 23.62 -1.02
C ASN A 297 14.35 24.96 -0.80
N TRP A 298 14.12 25.62 0.34
CA TRP A 298 14.80 26.87 0.65
C TRP A 298 16.30 26.65 0.86
N LEU A 299 16.68 25.61 1.62
CA LEU A 299 18.08 25.28 1.89
C LEU A 299 18.85 24.95 0.59
N ILE A 300 18.26 24.16 -0.31
CA ILE A 300 18.88 23.81 -1.60
C ILE A 300 19.14 25.06 -2.45
N ASN A 301 18.21 26.00 -2.47
CA ASN A 301 18.33 27.24 -3.25
C ASN A 301 19.18 28.33 -2.55
N ASN A 302 19.56 28.13 -1.31
CA ASN A 302 20.41 29.07 -0.58
C ASN A 302 21.88 28.79 -0.87
N LYS A 303 22.59 29.80 -1.37
CA LYS A 303 24.01 29.70 -1.78
C LYS A 303 25.00 29.75 -0.60
N ASN A 304 24.54 30.01 0.62
CA ASN A 304 25.41 30.06 1.79
C ASN A 304 25.98 28.66 2.09
N LYS A 305 27.25 28.59 2.39
CA LYS A 305 27.96 27.35 2.70
C LYS A 305 27.32 26.56 3.83
N ILE A 306 26.84 27.24 4.90
CA ILE A 306 26.16 26.59 6.01
C ILE A 306 24.85 25.89 5.56
N ALA A 307 24.08 26.51 4.68
CA ALA A 307 22.87 25.90 4.13
C ALA A 307 23.18 24.64 3.31
N GLN A 308 24.21 24.70 2.46
CA GLN A 308 24.64 23.55 1.64
C GLN A 308 25.17 22.40 2.53
N LEU A 309 25.93 22.69 3.58
CA LEU A 309 26.39 21.68 4.54
C LEU A 309 25.21 21.01 5.27
N ILE A 310 24.19 21.79 5.66
CA ILE A 310 22.98 21.24 6.29
C ILE A 310 22.20 20.35 5.31
N VAL A 311 22.07 20.76 4.02
CA VAL A 311 21.44 19.93 2.98
C VAL A 311 22.15 18.59 2.87
N SER A 312 23.47 18.61 2.68
CA SER A 312 24.27 17.38 2.55
C SER A 312 24.19 16.50 3.79
N ALA A 313 24.25 17.10 5.00
CA ALA A 313 24.12 16.34 6.25
C ALA A 313 22.73 15.71 6.39
N ARG A 314 21.65 16.42 6.06
CA ARG A 314 20.27 15.87 6.06
C ARG A 314 20.10 14.73 5.05
N GLU A 315 20.66 14.86 3.86
CA GLU A 315 20.59 13.82 2.84
C GLU A 315 21.30 12.53 3.31
N ILE A 316 22.52 12.64 3.82
CA ILE A 316 23.28 11.50 4.34
C ILE A 316 22.60 10.89 5.57
N ASN A 317 22.14 11.72 6.52
CA ASN A 317 21.40 11.25 7.69
C ASN A 317 20.14 10.47 7.29
N LYS A 318 19.31 11.01 6.38
CA LYS A 318 18.13 10.30 5.86
C LYS A 318 18.51 9.00 5.17
N PHE A 319 19.59 9.00 4.43
CA PHE A 319 20.06 7.84 3.69
C PHE A 319 20.40 6.67 4.61
N HIS A 320 21.31 6.85 5.58
CA HIS A 320 21.67 5.77 6.47
C HIS A 320 20.65 5.53 7.58
N GLY A 321 20.04 6.60 8.12
CA GLY A 321 19.09 6.50 9.23
C GLY A 321 17.73 5.94 8.84
N THR A 322 17.26 6.21 7.61
CA THR A 322 15.97 5.69 7.14
C THR A 322 16.13 4.41 6.33
N PHE A 323 16.93 4.44 5.25
CA PHE A 323 16.96 3.32 4.31
C PHE A 323 17.87 2.18 4.78
N LEU A 324 19.13 2.47 5.11
CA LEU A 324 20.06 1.41 5.56
C LEU A 324 19.66 0.83 6.92
N SER A 325 19.23 1.68 7.86
CA SER A 325 18.71 1.20 9.14
C SER A 325 17.45 0.34 9.00
N SER A 326 16.56 0.66 8.03
CA SER A 326 15.42 -0.19 7.73
C SER A 326 15.84 -1.53 7.13
N ILE A 327 16.80 -1.55 6.20
CA ILE A 327 17.35 -2.79 5.65
C ILE A 327 17.90 -3.66 6.80
N MET A 328 18.74 -3.09 7.68
CA MET A 328 19.35 -3.82 8.80
C MET A 328 18.31 -4.33 9.80
N LYS A 329 17.25 -3.55 10.06
CA LYS A 329 16.17 -3.93 10.98
C LYS A 329 15.32 -5.08 10.46
N TYR A 330 14.96 -5.04 9.18
CA TYR A 330 13.95 -5.93 8.60
C TYR A 330 14.53 -7.13 7.83
N GLN A 331 15.84 -7.18 7.62
CA GLN A 331 16.45 -8.34 6.99
C GLN A 331 16.42 -9.56 7.91
N VAL A 332 16.08 -10.70 7.34
CA VAL A 332 16.16 -12.02 8.00
C VAL A 332 16.86 -12.97 7.03
N ASN A 333 17.97 -13.54 7.45
CA ASN A 333 18.77 -14.44 6.62
C ASN A 333 19.11 -13.87 5.22
N GLY A 334 19.48 -12.57 5.17
CA GLY A 334 19.83 -11.90 3.92
C GLY A 334 18.64 -11.61 3.00
N ARG A 335 17.41 -11.58 3.53
CA ARG A 335 16.19 -11.26 2.78
C ARG A 335 15.30 -10.27 3.53
N ILE A 336 14.54 -9.49 2.76
CA ILE A 336 13.54 -8.56 3.28
C ILE A 336 12.16 -9.06 2.85
N HIS A 337 11.28 -9.32 3.81
CA HIS A 337 9.93 -9.82 3.64
C HIS A 337 8.89 -8.71 3.89
N GLY A 338 8.98 -7.62 3.12
CA GLY A 338 8.10 -6.46 3.29
C GLY A 338 6.61 -6.81 3.15
N GLU A 339 5.79 -6.14 3.93
CA GLU A 339 4.34 -6.29 3.84
C GLU A 339 3.82 -5.62 2.57
N ILE A 340 2.98 -6.33 1.81
CA ILE A 340 2.38 -5.83 0.58
C ILE A 340 0.89 -5.65 0.82
N ASN A 341 0.45 -4.39 0.93
CA ASN A 341 -0.97 -4.08 1.06
C ASN A 341 -1.61 -4.06 -0.32
N GLN A 342 -2.53 -4.98 -0.57
CA GLN A 342 -3.19 -5.16 -1.86
C GLN A 342 -4.18 -4.04 -2.16
N LEU A 343 -5.00 -3.68 -1.19
CA LEU A 343 -5.92 -2.56 -1.19
C LEU A 343 -5.82 -1.80 0.14
N ARG A 344 -6.66 -0.79 0.33
CA ARG A 344 -6.75 -0.11 1.61
C ARG A 344 -7.28 -1.06 2.69
N GLY A 345 -6.60 -1.07 3.82
CA GLY A 345 -6.97 -1.77 5.05
C GLY A 345 -6.61 -0.92 6.26
N ASP A 346 -6.82 -1.42 7.46
CA ASP A 346 -6.52 -0.69 8.70
C ASP A 346 -5.01 -0.40 8.86
N ASN A 347 -4.16 -1.26 8.32
CA ASN A 347 -2.70 -1.15 8.44
C ASN A 347 -2.02 -0.41 7.28
N GLY A 348 -2.77 0.14 6.32
CA GLY A 348 -2.20 0.84 5.18
C GLY A 348 -2.98 0.63 3.89
N GLY A 349 -2.30 0.74 2.77
CA GLY A 349 -2.91 0.59 1.44
C GLY A 349 -3.36 1.91 0.82
N THR A 350 -3.90 1.83 -0.39
CA THR A 350 -4.32 2.99 -1.17
C THR A 350 -5.78 2.89 -1.62
N VAL A 351 -6.46 4.03 -1.70
CA VAL A 351 -7.83 4.12 -2.24
C VAL A 351 -7.89 4.01 -3.77
N SER A 352 -6.75 4.12 -4.46
CA SER A 352 -6.68 4.04 -5.92
C SER A 352 -6.55 2.59 -6.44
N GLY A 353 -6.34 1.62 -5.56
CA GLY A 353 -6.06 0.23 -5.92
C GLY A 353 -4.58 -0.08 -6.17
N ARG A 354 -3.68 0.92 -6.10
CA ARG A 354 -2.23 0.66 -6.15
C ARG A 354 -1.79 -0.17 -4.95
N LEU A 355 -0.86 -1.09 -5.18
CA LEU A 355 -0.17 -1.77 -4.10
C LEU A 355 0.63 -0.77 -3.27
N SER A 356 0.75 -1.00 -1.99
CA SER A 356 1.68 -0.27 -1.13
C SER A 356 2.47 -1.24 -0.27
N MET A 357 3.62 -0.79 0.25
CA MET A 357 4.47 -1.62 1.08
C MET A 357 4.73 -0.96 2.43
N SER A 358 4.89 -1.81 3.44
CA SER A 358 5.31 -1.43 4.80
C SER A 358 6.26 -2.49 5.37
N ASN A 359 6.94 -2.17 6.43
CA ASN A 359 7.81 -3.08 7.19
C ASN A 359 8.86 -3.88 6.37
N PRO A 360 9.73 -3.26 5.54
CA PRO A 360 9.85 -1.84 5.22
C PRO A 360 9.13 -1.46 3.90
N ASN A 361 8.97 -0.14 3.66
CA ASN A 361 8.47 0.33 2.37
C ASN A 361 9.60 0.44 1.33
N LEU A 362 9.81 -0.61 0.55
CA LEU A 362 10.81 -0.64 -0.52
C LEU A 362 10.44 0.23 -1.73
N GLN A 363 9.16 0.60 -1.89
CA GLN A 363 8.72 1.50 -2.97
C GLN A 363 9.24 2.93 -2.79
N GLN A 364 9.72 3.29 -1.59
CA GLN A 364 10.29 4.59 -1.30
C GLN A 364 11.82 4.67 -1.48
N VAL A 365 12.47 3.57 -1.87
CA VAL A 365 13.92 3.58 -2.15
C VAL A 365 14.20 4.59 -3.27
N PRO A 366 15.12 5.57 -3.05
CA PRO A 366 15.32 6.68 -3.96
C PRO A 366 15.70 6.24 -5.38
N ALA A 367 14.93 6.69 -6.37
CA ALA A 367 15.25 6.48 -7.78
C ALA A 367 15.96 7.70 -8.40
N ARG A 368 15.57 8.92 -7.97
CA ARG A 368 15.97 10.17 -8.60
C ARG A 368 17.26 10.78 -8.04
N ASN A 369 17.69 10.35 -6.86
CA ASN A 369 18.95 10.79 -6.29
C ASN A 369 20.08 10.03 -6.98
N LYS A 370 20.91 10.74 -7.76
CA LYS A 370 21.98 10.15 -8.59
C LYS A 370 23.13 9.59 -7.76
N ASP A 371 23.35 10.11 -6.56
CA ASP A 371 24.48 9.72 -5.71
C ASP A 371 24.15 8.53 -4.82
N PHE A 372 22.95 8.53 -4.22
CA PHE A 372 22.54 7.56 -3.24
C PHE A 372 21.60 6.47 -3.78
N GLY A 373 20.76 6.80 -4.75
CA GLY A 373 19.80 5.86 -5.34
C GLY A 373 20.47 4.57 -5.84
N PRO A 374 21.47 4.66 -6.74
CA PRO A 374 22.18 3.48 -7.21
C PRO A 374 22.88 2.69 -6.10
N LYS A 375 23.46 3.37 -5.10
CA LYS A 375 24.13 2.71 -3.96
C LYS A 375 23.18 1.85 -3.13
N ILE A 376 21.96 2.35 -2.81
CA ILE A 376 20.98 1.52 -2.07
C ILE A 376 20.44 0.41 -2.96
N ARG A 377 20.04 0.72 -4.19
CA ARG A 377 19.48 -0.26 -5.10
C ARG A 377 20.47 -1.39 -5.39
N SER A 378 21.78 -1.09 -5.46
CA SER A 378 22.81 -2.12 -5.66
C SER A 378 22.96 -3.11 -4.49
N LEU A 379 22.32 -2.86 -3.35
CA LEU A 379 22.25 -3.81 -2.25
C LEU A 379 21.27 -4.95 -2.51
N PHE A 380 20.27 -4.74 -3.36
CA PHE A 380 19.25 -5.73 -3.70
C PHE A 380 19.68 -6.53 -4.91
N ILE A 381 19.75 -7.85 -4.75
CA ILE A 381 20.31 -8.77 -5.74
C ILE A 381 19.29 -9.86 -6.14
N PRO A 382 19.42 -10.45 -7.33
CA PRO A 382 18.59 -11.56 -7.77
C PRO A 382 18.96 -12.86 -7.05
N GLU A 383 18.25 -13.95 -7.35
CA GLU A 383 18.66 -15.30 -6.96
C GLU A 383 19.93 -15.72 -7.71
N ASP A 384 20.66 -16.67 -7.15
CA ASP A 384 21.90 -17.15 -7.74
C ASP A 384 21.66 -17.74 -9.15
N GLY A 385 22.49 -17.37 -10.10
CA GLY A 385 22.36 -17.76 -11.50
C GLY A 385 21.35 -16.93 -12.31
N TYR A 386 20.78 -15.88 -11.73
CA TYR A 386 19.87 -14.97 -12.41
C TYR A 386 20.44 -13.53 -12.43
N LYS A 387 19.89 -12.73 -13.31
CA LYS A 387 20.03 -11.26 -13.32
C LYS A 387 18.80 -10.62 -12.73
N TRP A 388 18.95 -9.45 -12.14
CA TRP A 388 17.83 -8.58 -11.81
C TRP A 388 17.26 -7.98 -13.09
N GLY A 389 15.99 -8.21 -13.35
CA GLY A 389 15.26 -7.55 -14.43
C GLY A 389 14.29 -6.53 -13.87
N SER A 390 14.43 -5.27 -14.27
CA SER A 390 13.46 -4.20 -14.02
C SER A 390 12.64 -3.97 -15.28
N PHE A 391 11.31 -4.05 -15.18
CA PHE A 391 10.37 -3.87 -16.30
C PHE A 391 9.42 -2.73 -15.96
N ASP A 392 9.50 -1.64 -16.70
CA ASP A 392 8.77 -0.39 -16.44
C ASP A 392 7.82 -0.03 -17.58
N TYR A 393 6.61 0.42 -17.24
CA TYR A 393 5.69 0.95 -18.23
C TYR A 393 6.09 2.33 -18.71
N SER A 394 6.47 2.43 -19.97
CA SER A 394 6.79 3.74 -20.58
C SER A 394 5.53 4.60 -20.67
N GLN A 395 5.53 5.72 -19.94
CA GLN A 395 4.45 6.72 -19.95
C GLN A 395 3.06 6.14 -19.67
N GLN A 396 2.93 5.26 -18.67
CA GLN A 396 1.68 4.55 -18.35
C GLN A 396 0.48 5.50 -18.22
N GLU A 397 0.57 6.52 -17.35
CA GLU A 397 -0.53 7.46 -17.08
C GLU A 397 -0.88 8.36 -18.28
N PRO A 398 0.09 8.96 -19.02
CA PRO A 398 -0.19 9.66 -20.27
C PRO A 398 -0.94 8.81 -21.31
N ARG A 399 -0.50 7.56 -21.54
CA ARG A 399 -1.16 6.63 -22.47
C ARG A 399 -2.61 6.34 -22.09
N MET A 400 -2.87 6.14 -20.79
CA MET A 400 -4.23 5.97 -20.29
C MET A 400 -5.08 7.24 -20.45
N THR A 401 -4.49 8.41 -20.23
CA THR A 401 -5.20 9.68 -20.45
C THR A 401 -5.66 9.84 -21.90
N VAL A 402 -4.77 9.53 -22.85
CA VAL A 402 -5.11 9.54 -24.29
C VAL A 402 -6.16 8.47 -24.62
N HIS A 403 -6.04 7.25 -24.06
CA HIS A 403 -7.03 6.19 -24.22
C HIS A 403 -8.44 6.66 -23.82
N TYR A 404 -8.58 7.19 -22.60
CA TYR A 404 -9.90 7.64 -22.10
C TYR A 404 -10.44 8.82 -22.89
N ALA A 405 -9.60 9.79 -23.26
CA ALA A 405 -10.00 10.93 -24.08
C ALA A 405 -10.51 10.50 -25.46
N ALA A 406 -9.82 9.55 -26.10
CA ALA A 406 -10.20 8.98 -27.40
C ALA A 406 -11.37 7.98 -27.33
N SER A 407 -11.78 7.54 -26.14
CA SER A 407 -12.88 6.58 -25.95
C SER A 407 -14.24 7.24 -25.68
N ILE A 408 -14.30 8.56 -25.59
CA ILE A 408 -15.54 9.30 -25.34
C ILE A 408 -16.14 9.77 -26.67
N GLY A 409 -17.25 9.14 -27.11
CA GLY A 409 -17.86 9.39 -28.40
C GLY A 409 -16.90 9.11 -29.56
N GLU A 410 -16.71 10.09 -30.44
CA GLU A 410 -15.74 10.04 -31.55
C GLU A 410 -14.30 10.38 -31.09
N GLY A 411 -14.09 10.67 -29.83
CA GLY A 411 -12.83 11.14 -29.24
C GLY A 411 -12.79 12.67 -29.12
N TYR A 412 -12.04 13.16 -28.14
CA TYR A 412 -11.79 14.59 -28.03
C TYR A 412 -10.71 15.03 -29.03
N GLU A 413 -10.82 16.27 -29.51
CA GLU A 413 -9.87 16.91 -30.45
C GLU A 413 -8.43 16.72 -30.03
N GLY A 414 -7.58 16.20 -30.92
CA GLY A 414 -6.17 15.90 -30.71
C GLY A 414 -5.90 14.54 -30.02
N SER A 415 -6.94 13.84 -29.53
CA SER A 415 -6.72 12.54 -28.87
C SER A 415 -6.54 11.39 -29.83
N ASN A 416 -7.24 11.37 -30.97
CA ASN A 416 -7.15 10.32 -31.98
C ASN A 416 -5.81 10.38 -32.74
N GLU A 417 -5.31 11.57 -33.01
CA GLU A 417 -3.99 11.80 -33.61
C GLU A 417 -2.87 11.25 -32.71
N LEU A 418 -3.01 11.42 -31.40
CA LEU A 418 -2.08 10.83 -30.44
C LEU A 418 -2.22 9.31 -30.33
N VAL A 419 -3.42 8.75 -30.46
CA VAL A 419 -3.59 7.28 -30.55
C VAL A 419 -2.82 6.75 -31.75
N GLN A 420 -2.96 7.36 -32.92
CA GLN A 420 -2.24 6.98 -34.14
C GLN A 420 -0.73 7.13 -33.97
N ALA A 421 -0.27 8.23 -33.37
CA ALA A 421 1.15 8.45 -33.10
C ALA A 421 1.74 7.39 -32.18
N TYR A 422 1.01 6.96 -31.14
CA TYR A 422 1.42 5.87 -30.25
C TYR A 422 1.38 4.49 -30.93
N GLN A 423 0.46 4.25 -31.87
CA GLN A 423 0.36 2.99 -32.63
C GLN A 423 1.49 2.85 -33.66
N ASN A 424 1.91 3.96 -34.27
CA ASN A 424 2.94 3.99 -35.33
C ASN A 424 4.36 4.05 -34.81
N SER A 425 4.60 4.05 -33.54
CA SER A 425 5.83 3.88 -32.78
C SER A 425 6.21 4.91 -31.78
N GLN A 426 6.64 5.24 -30.93
CA GLN A 426 7.56 6.10 -30.16
C GLN A 426 7.08 7.53 -29.85
N ALA A 427 5.79 7.83 -29.88
CA ALA A 427 5.33 9.13 -29.43
C ALA A 427 5.69 9.32 -27.95
N ASP A 428 6.54 10.29 -27.67
CA ASP A 428 6.73 10.81 -26.32
C ASP A 428 5.71 11.92 -26.08
N PHE A 429 4.66 11.62 -25.32
CA PHE A 429 3.61 12.58 -24.97
C PHE A 429 4.19 13.89 -24.42
N HIS A 430 5.17 13.79 -23.53
CA HIS A 430 5.75 14.98 -22.91
C HIS A 430 6.58 15.80 -23.90
N GLN A 431 7.28 15.13 -24.83
CA GLN A 431 7.99 15.82 -25.90
C GLN A 431 7.02 16.44 -26.90
N THR A 432 5.99 15.69 -27.33
CA THR A 432 4.95 16.22 -28.22
C THR A 432 4.27 17.45 -27.62
N VAL A 433 3.94 17.42 -26.33
CA VAL A 433 3.38 18.57 -25.62
C VAL A 433 4.38 19.71 -25.50
N ALA A 434 5.65 19.42 -25.23
CA ALA A 434 6.72 20.41 -25.15
C ALA A 434 6.86 21.18 -26.47
N ASP A 435 6.89 20.46 -27.59
CA ASP A 435 6.98 21.04 -28.94
C ASP A 435 5.75 21.88 -29.28
N LEU A 436 4.53 21.39 -28.99
CA LEU A 436 3.28 22.10 -29.23
C LEU A 436 3.15 23.38 -28.41
N VAL A 437 3.61 23.35 -27.17
CA VAL A 437 3.51 24.48 -26.24
C VAL A 437 4.72 25.40 -26.32
N GLY A 438 5.87 24.93 -26.87
CA GLY A 438 7.14 25.65 -26.95
C GLY A 438 7.77 25.85 -25.57
N ILE A 439 7.92 24.75 -24.83
CA ILE A 439 8.53 24.67 -23.50
C ILE A 439 9.46 23.44 -23.41
N GLU A 440 10.28 23.40 -22.38
CA GLU A 440 11.12 22.23 -22.11
C GLU A 440 10.28 20.98 -21.77
N ARG A 441 10.74 19.79 -22.20
CA ARG A 441 10.08 18.50 -21.94
C ARG A 441 9.80 18.25 -20.44
N THR A 442 10.75 18.64 -19.58
CA THR A 442 10.60 18.53 -18.12
C THR A 442 9.49 19.41 -17.57
N GLN A 443 9.34 20.62 -18.13
CA GLN A 443 8.23 21.53 -17.81
C GLN A 443 6.91 20.96 -18.31
N ALA A 444 6.84 20.46 -19.54
CA ALA A 444 5.66 19.81 -20.11
C ALA A 444 5.21 18.61 -19.26
N LYS A 445 6.15 17.78 -18.80
CA LYS A 445 5.89 16.66 -17.87
C LYS A 445 5.32 17.16 -16.54
N THR A 446 5.90 18.20 -15.96
CA THR A 446 5.46 18.77 -14.68
C THR A 446 4.06 19.37 -14.78
N ILE A 447 3.78 20.12 -15.86
CA ILE A 447 2.46 20.71 -16.13
C ILE A 447 1.42 19.61 -16.36
N GLY A 448 1.70 18.67 -17.27
CA GLY A 448 0.79 17.61 -17.65
C GLY A 448 0.39 16.73 -16.45
N LEU A 449 1.36 16.23 -15.69
CA LEU A 449 1.11 15.47 -14.47
C LEU A 449 0.42 16.33 -13.40
N GLY A 450 0.88 17.58 -13.23
CA GLY A 450 0.28 18.51 -12.27
C GLY A 450 -1.20 18.74 -12.53
N LEU A 451 -1.59 18.97 -13.77
CA LEU A 451 -2.99 19.18 -14.17
C LEU A 451 -3.83 17.90 -14.03
N MET A 452 -3.29 16.74 -14.40
CA MET A 452 -3.94 15.44 -14.18
C MET A 452 -4.18 15.17 -12.69
N TYR A 453 -3.28 15.63 -11.82
CA TYR A 453 -3.41 15.48 -10.36
C TYR A 453 -4.21 16.60 -9.68
N GLY A 454 -4.81 17.51 -10.45
CA GLY A 454 -5.59 18.64 -9.91
C GLY A 454 -4.71 19.68 -9.19
N MET A 455 -3.45 19.81 -9.58
CA MET A 455 -2.53 20.79 -9.01
C MET A 455 -2.97 22.21 -9.35
N GLY A 456 -3.16 23.04 -8.34
CA GLY A 456 -3.46 24.46 -8.52
C GLY A 456 -2.25 25.28 -8.98
N LYS A 457 -2.50 26.44 -9.60
CA LYS A 457 -1.49 27.34 -10.17
C LYS A 457 -0.36 27.72 -9.22
N GLN A 458 -0.65 27.92 -7.93
CA GLN A 458 0.40 28.27 -6.95
C GLN A 458 1.41 27.14 -6.72
N LYS A 459 0.91 25.91 -6.60
CA LYS A 459 1.78 24.73 -6.42
C LYS A 459 2.57 24.43 -7.70
N LEU A 460 1.96 24.65 -8.86
CA LEU A 460 2.63 24.50 -10.15
C LEU A 460 3.75 25.53 -10.33
N ALA A 461 3.51 26.78 -9.97
CA ALA A 461 4.51 27.86 -9.99
C ALA A 461 5.77 27.48 -9.17
N ILE A 462 5.55 26.97 -7.95
CA ILE A 462 6.65 26.48 -7.09
C ILE A 462 7.38 25.30 -7.74
N SER A 463 6.65 24.36 -8.34
CA SER A 463 7.25 23.17 -8.97
C SER A 463 8.08 23.50 -10.23
N LEU A 464 7.71 24.56 -10.94
CA LEU A 464 8.42 25.03 -12.14
C LEU A 464 9.50 26.08 -11.84
N GLY A 465 9.53 26.64 -10.63
CA GLY A 465 10.43 27.75 -10.26
C GLY A 465 10.10 29.07 -10.97
N VAL A 466 8.83 29.32 -11.29
CA VAL A 466 8.33 30.50 -12.00
C VAL A 466 7.33 31.28 -11.15
N SER A 467 6.97 32.50 -11.58
CA SER A 467 5.91 33.28 -10.94
C SER A 467 4.53 32.63 -11.11
N LYS A 468 3.56 33.05 -10.29
CA LYS A 468 2.17 32.57 -10.35
C LYS A 468 1.49 32.94 -11.68
N ASP A 469 1.85 34.09 -12.24
CA ASP A 469 1.28 34.58 -13.48
C ASP A 469 1.85 33.83 -14.68
N GLU A 470 3.17 33.60 -14.72
CA GLU A 470 3.81 32.74 -15.72
C GLU A 470 3.26 31.30 -15.68
N ALA A 471 3.10 30.73 -14.49
CA ALA A 471 2.47 29.40 -14.36
C ALA A 471 1.04 29.39 -14.90
N ASN A 472 0.26 30.46 -14.68
CA ASN A 472 -1.08 30.57 -15.22
C ASN A 472 -1.11 30.69 -16.76
N GLU A 473 -0.19 31.48 -17.35
CA GLU A 473 -0.02 31.58 -18.80
C GLU A 473 0.34 30.22 -19.42
N LEU A 474 1.26 29.49 -18.79
CA LEU A 474 1.64 28.14 -19.23
C LEU A 474 0.44 27.17 -19.19
N ILE A 475 -0.40 27.22 -18.13
CA ILE A 475 -1.63 26.42 -18.06
C ILE A 475 -2.60 26.76 -19.18
N ILE A 476 -2.82 28.05 -19.46
CA ILE A 476 -3.70 28.50 -20.53
C ILE A 476 -3.19 28.00 -21.88
N LYS A 477 -1.90 28.17 -22.14
CA LYS A 477 -1.24 27.72 -23.39
C LYS A 477 -1.31 26.19 -23.55
N TYR A 478 -1.06 25.44 -22.47
CA TYR A 478 -1.20 23.99 -22.43
C TYR A 478 -2.63 23.56 -22.76
N ASN A 479 -3.64 24.10 -22.08
CA ASN A 479 -5.04 23.75 -22.30
C ASN A 479 -5.55 24.10 -23.71
N LYS A 480 -4.99 25.15 -24.34
CA LYS A 480 -5.30 25.52 -25.73
C LYS A 480 -4.71 24.52 -26.73
N LYS A 481 -3.50 24.01 -26.44
CA LYS A 481 -2.77 23.10 -27.36
C LYS A 481 -3.10 21.63 -27.11
N VAL A 482 -3.54 21.27 -25.89
CA VAL A 482 -3.87 19.91 -25.49
C VAL A 482 -5.28 19.90 -24.84
N PRO A 483 -6.33 20.28 -25.58
CA PRO A 483 -7.65 20.52 -25.02
C PRO A 483 -8.32 19.27 -24.44
N PHE A 484 -7.98 18.09 -24.95
CA PHE A 484 -8.60 16.82 -24.53
C PHE A 484 -8.31 16.48 -23.07
N VAL A 485 -7.16 16.87 -22.51
CA VAL A 485 -6.83 16.61 -21.09
C VAL A 485 -7.80 17.37 -20.18
N LYS A 486 -8.04 18.66 -20.49
CA LYS A 486 -8.98 19.47 -19.73
C LYS A 486 -10.42 18.97 -19.92
N LYS A 487 -10.85 18.69 -21.16
CA LYS A 487 -12.20 18.15 -21.46
C LYS A 487 -12.44 16.82 -20.72
N LEU A 488 -11.45 15.93 -20.69
CA LEU A 488 -11.52 14.67 -19.92
C LEU A 488 -11.62 14.93 -18.41
N SER A 489 -10.82 15.86 -17.89
CA SER A 489 -10.87 16.25 -16.48
C SER A 489 -12.22 16.80 -16.07
N ASP A 490 -12.76 17.71 -16.87
CA ASP A 490 -14.08 18.31 -16.65
C ASP A 490 -15.20 17.23 -16.71
N ARG A 491 -15.09 16.26 -17.64
CA ARG A 491 -16.01 15.13 -17.75
C ARG A 491 -15.96 14.21 -16.54
N CYS A 492 -14.73 13.87 -16.08
CA CYS A 492 -14.57 13.06 -14.88
C CYS A 492 -15.12 13.77 -13.64
N LYS A 493 -14.82 15.08 -13.52
CA LYS A 493 -15.34 15.90 -12.43
C LYS A 493 -16.87 15.95 -12.44
N TYR A 494 -17.47 16.20 -13.60
CA TYR A 494 -18.93 16.19 -13.77
C TYR A 494 -19.54 14.84 -13.36
N ALA A 495 -18.96 13.73 -13.80
CA ALA A 495 -19.43 12.40 -13.39
C ALA A 495 -19.30 12.15 -11.88
N ALA A 496 -18.24 12.65 -11.26
CA ALA A 496 -18.03 12.58 -9.82
C ALA A 496 -19.03 13.48 -9.06
N ASP A 497 -19.30 14.69 -9.54
CA ASP A 497 -20.26 15.62 -8.94
C ASP A 497 -21.70 15.05 -9.00
N GLU A 498 -22.13 14.56 -10.18
CA GLU A 498 -23.51 14.10 -10.41
C GLU A 498 -23.76 12.69 -9.85
N LYS A 499 -22.90 11.74 -10.22
CA LYS A 499 -23.08 10.31 -9.91
C LYS A 499 -22.39 9.87 -8.63
N GLY A 500 -21.48 10.68 -8.08
CA GLY A 500 -20.67 10.35 -6.93
C GLY A 500 -19.66 9.21 -7.16
N VAL A 501 -19.46 8.78 -8.40
CA VAL A 501 -18.58 7.64 -8.71
C VAL A 501 -18.03 7.73 -10.13
N ILE A 502 -16.77 7.29 -10.29
CA ILE A 502 -16.15 6.97 -11.57
C ILE A 502 -15.69 5.52 -11.56
N ARG A 503 -15.42 4.95 -12.74
CA ARG A 503 -14.99 3.55 -12.90
C ARG A 503 -13.83 3.42 -13.86
N THR A 504 -12.89 2.54 -13.54
CA THR A 504 -11.86 2.08 -14.48
C THR A 504 -12.45 1.13 -15.53
N LYS A 505 -11.67 0.78 -16.55
CA LYS A 505 -12.08 -0.20 -17.57
C LYS A 505 -12.35 -1.59 -16.97
N LYS A 506 -11.63 -2.00 -15.91
CA LYS A 506 -11.85 -3.25 -15.16
C LYS A 506 -13.05 -3.18 -14.20
N GLY A 507 -13.70 -2.02 -14.09
CA GLY A 507 -14.88 -1.84 -13.23
C GLY A 507 -14.57 -1.37 -11.81
N ARG A 508 -13.30 -1.15 -11.44
CA ARG A 508 -12.94 -0.58 -10.14
C ARG A 508 -13.64 0.75 -9.95
N LYS A 509 -14.36 0.89 -8.85
CA LYS A 509 -15.02 2.14 -8.48
C LYS A 509 -14.06 3.06 -7.73
N CYS A 510 -14.25 4.36 -7.94
CA CYS A 510 -13.74 5.42 -7.07
C CYS A 510 -14.90 6.30 -6.69
N ARG A 511 -15.26 6.34 -5.41
CA ARG A 511 -16.44 7.03 -4.88
C ARG A 511 -16.08 8.41 -4.35
N PHE A 512 -17.06 9.33 -4.46
CA PHE A 512 -17.03 10.70 -3.96
C PHE A 512 -18.27 10.91 -3.09
N ASP A 513 -18.29 10.30 -1.94
CA ASP A 513 -19.41 10.21 -0.99
C ASP A 513 -19.29 11.17 0.19
N MET A 514 -18.18 11.91 0.27
CA MET A 514 -18.01 12.98 1.24
C MET A 514 -18.52 14.31 0.69
N TRP A 515 -18.98 15.19 1.57
CA TRP A 515 -19.61 16.46 1.23
C TRP A 515 -18.97 17.63 1.96
N GLU A 516 -18.95 18.79 1.34
CA GLU A 516 -18.43 20.05 1.88
C GLU A 516 -19.38 21.20 1.54
N THR A 517 -19.30 22.32 2.26
CA THR A 517 -20.07 23.53 1.91
C THR A 517 -19.61 24.12 0.58
N ARG A 518 -20.52 24.84 -0.09
CA ARG A 518 -20.21 25.63 -1.30
C ARG A 518 -19.47 26.92 -0.96
N ASP A 519 -19.48 27.36 0.29
CA ASP A 519 -18.82 28.57 0.75
C ASP A 519 -17.31 28.53 0.53
N PHE A 520 -16.73 29.71 0.31
CA PHE A 520 -15.28 29.80 0.11
C PHE A 520 -14.54 29.63 1.44
N GLY A 521 -13.51 28.79 1.46
CA GLY A 521 -12.68 28.55 2.62
C GLY A 521 -12.10 27.14 2.69
N LEU A 522 -11.37 26.85 3.77
CA LEU A 522 -10.91 25.50 4.09
C LEU A 522 -11.97 24.84 4.97
N HIS A 523 -12.64 23.83 4.41
CA HIS A 523 -13.66 23.07 5.11
C HIS A 523 -13.24 21.61 5.24
N VAL A 524 -13.74 20.96 6.28
CA VAL A 524 -13.59 19.51 6.47
C VAL A 524 -14.72 18.83 5.70
N ALA A 525 -14.40 17.83 4.90
CA ALA A 525 -15.40 17.03 4.22
C ALA A 525 -16.06 16.06 5.23
N GLU A 526 -17.39 15.97 5.19
CA GLU A 526 -18.23 15.24 6.14
C GLU A 526 -19.14 14.26 5.39
N LYS A 527 -19.77 13.33 6.09
CA LYS A 527 -20.83 12.49 5.53
C LYS A 527 -22.03 13.35 5.13
N TYR A 528 -22.88 12.83 4.26
CA TYR A 528 -24.01 13.59 3.70
C TYR A 528 -24.94 14.15 4.78
N GLU A 529 -25.33 13.32 5.74
CA GLU A 529 -26.24 13.67 6.81
C GLU A 529 -25.67 14.78 7.71
N ASP A 530 -24.39 14.66 8.06
CA ASP A 530 -23.69 15.64 8.90
C ASP A 530 -23.52 16.97 8.16
N ALA A 531 -23.16 16.91 6.87
CA ALA A 531 -23.03 18.11 6.03
C ALA A 531 -24.39 18.82 5.82
N VAL A 532 -25.47 18.06 5.62
CA VAL A 532 -26.84 18.62 5.51
C VAL A 532 -27.24 19.28 6.82
N ALA A 533 -27.03 18.63 7.96
CA ALA A 533 -27.35 19.17 9.27
C ALA A 533 -26.61 20.47 9.57
N LYS A 534 -25.35 20.57 9.13
CA LYS A 534 -24.48 21.73 9.44
C LYS A 534 -24.63 22.90 8.48
N TYR A 535 -24.81 22.64 7.19
CA TYR A 535 -24.75 23.65 6.13
C TYR A 535 -26.06 23.83 5.36
N GLY A 536 -27.02 22.89 5.50
CA GLY A 536 -28.22 22.82 4.69
C GLY A 536 -28.01 22.13 3.34
N LYS A 537 -29.04 21.45 2.84
CA LYS A 537 -28.99 20.62 1.62
C LYS A 537 -28.56 21.39 0.37
N ASP A 538 -29.04 22.64 0.22
CA ASP A 538 -28.78 23.45 -0.97
C ASP A 538 -27.39 24.09 -0.98
N ASN A 539 -26.73 24.15 0.18
CA ASN A 539 -25.42 24.77 0.35
C ASN A 539 -24.26 23.76 0.41
N ILE A 540 -24.48 22.52 0.03
CA ILE A 540 -23.44 21.50 -0.01
C ILE A 540 -23.14 21.02 -1.44
N LYS A 541 -21.92 20.47 -1.62
CA LYS A 541 -21.45 19.83 -2.84
C LYS A 541 -20.58 18.63 -2.47
N ARG A 542 -20.41 17.68 -3.40
CA ARG A 542 -19.46 16.58 -3.20
C ARG A 542 -18.03 17.08 -3.07
N ALA A 543 -17.32 16.57 -2.09
CA ALA A 543 -15.94 16.91 -1.83
C ALA A 543 -14.98 16.14 -2.75
N PHE A 544 -13.79 16.70 -2.97
CA PHE A 544 -12.66 16.08 -3.67
C PHE A 544 -12.90 15.70 -5.13
N THR A 545 -14.01 16.10 -5.78
CA THR A 545 -14.34 15.74 -7.16
C THR A 545 -13.30 16.23 -8.18
N TYR A 546 -12.51 17.24 -7.85
CA TYR A 546 -11.36 17.69 -8.65
C TYR A 546 -10.27 16.61 -8.80
N LYS A 547 -10.26 15.56 -7.95
CA LYS A 547 -9.35 14.42 -8.02
C LYS A 547 -9.85 13.31 -8.96
N ALA A 548 -11.00 13.47 -9.60
CA ALA A 548 -11.67 12.39 -10.34
C ALA A 548 -10.79 11.83 -11.48
N LEU A 549 -10.20 12.70 -12.31
CA LEU A 549 -9.28 12.27 -13.36
C LEU A 549 -8.08 11.51 -12.78
N ASN A 550 -7.46 12.04 -11.75
CA ASN A 550 -6.33 11.37 -11.09
C ASN A 550 -6.70 9.96 -10.61
N ARG A 551 -7.85 9.81 -9.94
CA ARG A 551 -8.33 8.51 -9.45
C ARG A 551 -8.62 7.54 -10.59
N LEU A 552 -9.19 8.00 -11.70
CA LEU A 552 -9.42 7.18 -12.88
C LEU A 552 -8.11 6.64 -13.46
N ILE A 553 -7.14 7.53 -13.67
CA ILE A 553 -5.85 7.18 -14.28
C ILE A 553 -5.03 6.28 -13.34
N GLN A 554 -4.89 6.64 -12.07
CA GLN A 554 -4.15 5.82 -11.10
C GLN A 554 -4.79 4.44 -10.87
N GLY A 555 -6.13 4.38 -10.80
CA GLY A 555 -6.84 3.11 -10.67
C GLY A 555 -6.64 2.22 -11.88
N SER A 556 -6.68 2.79 -13.09
CA SER A 556 -6.45 2.05 -14.34
C SER A 556 -5.00 1.57 -14.45
N SER A 557 -4.04 2.38 -14.01
CA SER A 557 -2.62 2.00 -13.91
C SER A 557 -2.41 0.84 -12.94
N ALA A 558 -3.07 0.90 -11.78
CA ALA A 558 -3.05 -0.19 -10.80
C ALA A 558 -3.64 -1.48 -11.36
N ASP A 559 -4.79 -1.40 -12.03
CA ASP A 559 -5.45 -2.55 -12.66
C ASP A 559 -4.55 -3.18 -13.74
N GLN A 560 -3.87 -2.37 -14.56
CA GLN A 560 -2.93 -2.84 -15.58
C GLN A 560 -1.73 -3.57 -14.96
N THR A 561 -1.09 -2.97 -13.95
CA THR A 561 0.07 -3.57 -13.27
C THR A 561 -0.32 -4.88 -12.59
N LYS A 562 -1.47 -4.93 -11.91
CA LYS A 562 -1.98 -6.14 -11.25
C LYS A 562 -2.31 -7.25 -12.26
N GLN A 563 -2.95 -6.90 -13.37
CA GLN A 563 -3.21 -7.88 -14.43
C GLN A 563 -1.91 -8.44 -15.00
N SER A 564 -0.89 -7.60 -15.22
CA SER A 564 0.43 -8.08 -15.64
C SER A 564 1.08 -9.03 -14.65
N MET A 565 0.90 -8.79 -13.35
CA MET A 565 1.40 -9.72 -12.33
C MET A 565 0.74 -11.09 -12.46
N LEU A 566 -0.57 -11.13 -12.72
CA LEU A 566 -1.31 -12.37 -12.98
C LEU A 566 -0.81 -13.07 -14.24
N ASP A 567 -0.78 -12.36 -15.36
CA ASP A 567 -0.38 -12.91 -16.67
C ASP A 567 1.07 -13.45 -16.66
N CYS A 568 1.97 -12.76 -15.96
CA CYS A 568 3.34 -13.22 -15.75
C CYS A 568 3.40 -14.45 -14.84
N TYR A 569 2.61 -14.47 -13.77
CA TYR A 569 2.61 -15.59 -12.83
C TYR A 569 2.03 -16.86 -13.45
N GLU A 570 1.00 -16.78 -14.28
CA GLU A 570 0.45 -17.91 -15.04
C GLU A 570 1.49 -18.56 -15.95
N ASP A 571 2.45 -17.79 -16.49
CA ASP A 571 3.58 -18.29 -17.28
C ASP A 571 4.79 -18.73 -16.41
N GLY A 572 4.62 -18.78 -15.07
CA GLY A 572 5.67 -19.21 -14.13
C GLY A 572 6.64 -18.11 -13.71
N HIS A 573 6.35 -16.84 -13.99
CA HIS A 573 7.20 -15.72 -13.63
C HIS A 573 6.66 -15.02 -12.38
N LEU A 574 7.19 -15.35 -11.19
CA LEU A 574 6.81 -14.69 -9.94
C LEU A 574 7.63 -13.40 -9.78
N PRO A 575 7.00 -12.20 -9.67
CA PRO A 575 7.71 -10.95 -9.40
C PRO A 575 8.51 -11.00 -8.10
N ILE A 576 9.68 -10.35 -8.05
CA ILE A 576 10.46 -10.16 -6.83
C ILE A 576 9.92 -8.98 -6.05
N LEU A 577 9.63 -7.89 -6.76
CA LEU A 577 9.27 -6.59 -6.20
C LEU A 577 8.37 -5.84 -7.19
N GLN A 578 7.46 -5.03 -6.66
CA GLN A 578 6.63 -4.11 -7.44
C GLN A 578 6.84 -2.69 -6.92
N ILE A 579 7.16 -1.75 -7.81
CA ILE A 579 7.39 -0.34 -7.48
C ILE A 579 6.62 0.53 -8.46
N HIS A 580 5.48 1.08 -8.06
CA HIS A 580 4.61 1.93 -8.88
C HIS A 580 4.16 1.25 -10.17
N ASP A 581 4.80 1.54 -11.30
CA ASP A 581 4.59 1.01 -12.64
C ASP A 581 5.70 0.01 -13.08
N GLU A 582 6.65 -0.27 -12.19
CA GLU A 582 7.77 -1.21 -12.39
C GLU A 582 7.47 -2.57 -11.73
N LEU A 583 7.76 -3.66 -12.44
CA LEU A 583 7.84 -5.02 -11.91
C LEU A 583 9.28 -5.54 -12.02
N CYS A 584 9.78 -6.12 -10.95
CA CYS A 584 11.11 -6.73 -10.92
C CYS A 584 11.02 -8.25 -10.91
N PHE A 585 11.92 -8.92 -11.65
CA PHE A 585 11.95 -10.37 -11.76
C PHE A 585 13.38 -10.92 -11.69
N ASN A 586 13.51 -12.22 -11.34
CA ASN A 586 14.70 -13.00 -11.59
C ASN A 586 14.71 -13.43 -13.07
N VAL A 587 15.69 -12.96 -13.83
CA VAL A 587 15.76 -13.16 -15.28
C VAL A 587 17.00 -13.98 -15.63
N LYS A 588 16.83 -15.06 -16.40
CA LYS A 588 17.94 -15.94 -16.81
C LYS A 588 18.80 -15.29 -17.88
N ASP A 589 18.16 -14.81 -18.92
CA ASP A 589 18.79 -14.29 -20.14
C ASP A 589 17.85 -13.32 -20.87
N GLU A 590 18.33 -12.79 -21.98
CA GLU A 590 17.61 -11.85 -22.83
C GLU A 590 16.31 -12.45 -23.43
N LYS A 591 16.31 -13.74 -23.73
CA LYS A 591 15.12 -14.44 -24.24
C LYS A 591 14.03 -14.48 -23.17
N HIS A 592 14.42 -14.80 -21.94
CA HIS A 592 13.51 -14.78 -20.80
C HIS A 592 12.96 -13.37 -20.52
N ALA A 593 13.82 -12.33 -20.61
CA ALA A 593 13.37 -10.94 -20.48
C ALA A 593 12.29 -10.58 -21.50
N LYS A 594 12.48 -10.95 -22.78
CA LYS A 594 11.50 -10.69 -23.84
C LYS A 594 10.17 -11.44 -23.64
N GLN A 595 10.19 -12.61 -23.01
CA GLN A 595 8.95 -13.34 -22.66
C GLN A 595 8.15 -12.54 -21.61
N ILE A 596 8.80 -12.10 -20.52
CA ILE A 596 8.18 -11.28 -19.48
C ILE A 596 7.66 -9.97 -20.07
N GLN A 597 8.50 -9.26 -20.85
CA GLN A 597 8.11 -8.01 -21.51
C GLN A 597 6.84 -8.17 -22.35
N LYS A 598 6.77 -9.24 -23.16
CA LYS A 598 5.60 -9.53 -23.99
C LYS A 598 4.33 -9.75 -23.16
N LYS A 599 4.43 -10.41 -22.00
CA LYS A 599 3.30 -10.63 -21.10
C LYS A 599 2.83 -9.33 -20.43
N MET A 600 3.74 -8.46 -20.08
CA MET A 600 3.40 -7.16 -19.51
C MET A 600 2.81 -6.19 -20.54
N GLN A 601 3.11 -6.36 -21.83
CA GLN A 601 2.50 -5.55 -22.87
C GLN A 601 1.03 -5.91 -23.07
N ASN A 602 0.15 -4.92 -22.97
CA ASN A 602 -1.29 -5.05 -23.25
C ASN A 602 -2.07 -6.11 -22.41
N PRO A 603 -1.86 -6.21 -21.10
CA PRO A 603 -2.61 -7.12 -20.23
C PRO A 603 -4.09 -6.72 -20.14
N ILE A 604 -4.38 -5.45 -20.42
CA ILE A 604 -5.72 -4.89 -20.62
C ILE A 604 -5.73 -4.19 -21.98
N GLU A 605 -6.72 -4.48 -22.80
CA GLU A 605 -6.86 -3.87 -24.12
C GLU A 605 -7.22 -2.39 -24.00
N PHE A 606 -6.31 -1.51 -24.39
CA PHE A 606 -6.50 -0.07 -24.52
C PHE A 606 -6.38 0.37 -25.98
N LYS A 607 -6.99 1.52 -26.36
CA LYS A 607 -6.80 2.11 -27.71
C LYS A 607 -5.33 2.51 -27.97
N VAL A 608 -4.60 2.84 -26.90
CA VAL A 608 -3.18 3.18 -26.93
C VAL A 608 -2.40 1.95 -26.45
N PRO A 609 -1.49 1.39 -27.27
CA PRO A 609 -0.70 0.24 -26.87
C PRO A 609 0.21 0.58 -25.68
N SER A 610 0.36 -0.37 -24.77
CA SER A 610 1.33 -0.26 -23.69
C SER A 610 2.73 -0.62 -24.19
N VAL A 611 3.72 0.12 -23.73
CA VAL A 611 5.14 -0.16 -24.01
C VAL A 611 5.81 -0.44 -22.68
N VAL A 612 6.54 -1.55 -22.62
CA VAL A 612 7.33 -1.94 -21.46
C VAL A 612 8.80 -1.88 -21.84
N GLU A 613 9.56 -1.09 -21.13
CA GLU A 613 11.01 -1.04 -21.22
C GLU A 613 11.60 -1.94 -20.13
N TYR A 614 12.77 -2.54 -20.38
CA TYR A 614 13.44 -3.33 -19.36
C TYR A 614 14.94 -3.12 -19.35
N GLY A 615 15.53 -3.30 -18.17
CA GLY A 615 16.97 -3.35 -17.96
C GLY A 615 17.34 -4.62 -17.18
N LEU A 616 18.52 -5.15 -17.48
CA LEU A 616 19.09 -6.30 -16.79
C LEU A 616 20.38 -5.90 -16.07
N GLY A 617 20.60 -6.39 -14.86
CA GLY A 617 21.79 -6.11 -14.07
C GLY A 617 22.09 -7.17 -13.03
N GLU A 618 23.28 -7.09 -12.44
CA GLU A 618 23.67 -7.95 -11.32
C GLU A 618 22.99 -7.55 -10.01
N SER A 619 22.41 -6.35 -9.98
CA SER A 619 21.61 -5.83 -8.87
C SER A 619 20.49 -4.93 -9.40
N TRP A 620 19.56 -4.54 -8.53
CA TRP A 620 18.55 -3.54 -8.87
C TRP A 620 19.17 -2.19 -9.28
N GLY A 621 20.33 -1.83 -8.71
CA GLY A 621 21.04 -0.60 -9.06
C GLY A 621 21.62 -0.59 -10.47
N ASP A 622 21.92 -1.76 -11.03
CA ASP A 622 22.55 -1.94 -12.34
C ASP A 622 21.52 -2.17 -13.47
N ALA A 623 20.31 -2.57 -13.11
CA ALA A 623 19.23 -2.86 -14.05
C ALA A 623 18.54 -1.56 -14.50
N LYS A 624 19.05 -0.95 -15.59
CA LYS A 624 18.54 0.29 -16.20
C LYS A 624 18.16 0.08 -17.64
#